data_2e01131b6bc8fab6b600ec1f14a9f08c
#
_entry.id   2e01131b6bc8fab6b600ec1f14a9f08c
#
_cell.length_a   1.000
_cell.length_b   1.000
_cell.length_c   1.000
_cell.angle_alpha   90.00
_cell.angle_beta   90.00
_cell.angle_gamma   90.00
#
_symmetry.space_group_name_H-M   'P 1'
#
loop_
_entity.id
_entity.type
_entity.pdbx_description
1 polymer ?
#
loop_
_entity_poly.entity_id
_entity_poly.type
_entity_poly.pdbx_seq_one_letter_code
_entity_poly.pdbx_strand_id
1 'polypeptide(L)'
;MEYLLGIDIGTSGTKTVLFDRDANPITAKTFEYPLYQEQNGWAEQEPLDWWNAAADTIHAVITESNVDNKDIKGLGISGQMHGLVMLDKDGNVLRRSIIWCDQRTAKECEEITARVGAE
;
A
#
# COMPACT_ATOMS: atom_id res chain seq x y z
N MET A 1 -28.88 0.64 4.74
CA MET A 1 -28.01 -0.46 4.36
C MET A 1 -26.61 -0.21 4.84
N GLU A 2 -25.84 -1.23 5.15
CA GLU A 2 -24.48 -1.08 5.66
C GLU A 2 -23.46 -1.69 4.72
N TYR A 3 -22.32 -1.03 4.56
CA TYR A 3 -21.25 -1.43 3.66
C TYR A 3 -19.88 -1.40 4.35
N LEU A 4 -18.95 -2.14 3.80
CA LEU A 4 -17.55 -2.20 4.27
C LEU A 4 -16.62 -1.99 3.09
N LEU A 5 -15.44 -1.43 3.36
CA LEU A 5 -14.38 -1.29 2.38
C LEU A 5 -13.20 -2.21 2.72
N GLY A 6 -12.65 -2.85 1.72
CA GLY A 6 -11.36 -3.55 1.82
C GLY A 6 -10.36 -2.86 0.90
N ILE A 7 -9.19 -2.51 1.43
CA ILE A 7 -8.14 -1.83 0.68
C ILE A 7 -6.89 -2.70 0.71
N ASP A 8 -6.38 -3.06 -0.46
CA ASP A 8 -5.14 -3.82 -0.58
C ASP A 8 -4.08 -2.94 -1.28
N ILE A 9 -3.06 -2.54 -0.52
CA ILE A 9 -1.97 -1.71 -1.02
C ILE A 9 -0.81 -2.62 -1.41
N GLY A 10 -0.82 -3.03 -2.67
CA GLY A 10 0.16 -3.97 -3.21
C GLY A 10 1.36 -3.30 -3.88
N THR A 11 2.22 -4.13 -4.43
CA THR A 11 3.45 -3.67 -5.12
C THR A 11 3.14 -3.06 -6.50
N SER A 12 2.16 -3.59 -7.20
CA SER A 12 1.79 -3.10 -8.55
C SER A 12 0.76 -1.99 -8.52
N GLY A 13 -0.07 -1.96 -7.50
CA GLY A 13 -1.16 -1.00 -7.39
C GLY A 13 -1.97 -1.23 -6.14
N THR A 14 -2.94 -0.37 -5.94
CA THR A 14 -3.89 -0.45 -4.82
C THR A 14 -5.26 -0.83 -5.35
N LYS A 15 -5.89 -1.80 -4.71
CA LYS A 15 -7.24 -2.25 -5.03
C LYS A 15 -8.16 -1.99 -3.85
N THR A 16 -9.27 -1.32 -4.10
CA THR A 16 -10.34 -1.13 -3.11
C THR A 16 -11.59 -1.85 -3.58
N VAL A 17 -12.21 -2.59 -2.67
CA VAL A 17 -13.45 -3.33 -2.91
C VAL A 17 -14.51 -2.84 -1.93
N LEU A 18 -15.69 -2.57 -2.43
CA LEU A 18 -16.86 -2.25 -1.62
C LEU A 18 -17.66 -3.55 -1.43
N PHE A 19 -17.94 -3.88 -0.18
CA PHE A 19 -18.72 -5.07 0.19
C PHE A 19 -20.03 -4.67 0.86
N ASP A 20 -21.04 -5.51 0.73
CA ASP A 20 -22.22 -5.42 1.58
C ASP A 20 -21.92 -6.02 2.97
N ARG A 21 -22.89 -5.99 3.86
CA ARG A 21 -22.72 -6.51 5.24
C ARG A 21 -22.48 -8.02 5.31
N ASP A 22 -22.81 -8.74 4.26
CA ASP A 22 -22.62 -10.19 4.17
C ASP A 22 -21.31 -10.56 3.44
N ALA A 23 -20.44 -9.57 3.24
CA ALA A 23 -19.16 -9.69 2.56
C ALA A 23 -19.26 -10.05 1.07
N ASN A 24 -20.37 -9.73 0.43
CA ASN A 24 -20.49 -9.86 -1.01
C ASN A 24 -19.87 -8.63 -1.69
N PRO A 25 -18.96 -8.79 -2.66
CA PRO A 25 -18.37 -7.65 -3.36
C PRO A 25 -19.42 -6.98 -4.27
N ILE A 26 -19.48 -5.67 -4.19
CA ILE A 26 -20.40 -4.85 -5.00
C ILE A 26 -19.66 -4.26 -6.19
N THR A 27 -18.53 -3.61 -5.93
CA THR A 27 -17.68 -3.03 -6.97
C THR A 27 -16.24 -2.97 -6.47
N ALA A 28 -15.32 -2.87 -7.40
CA ALA A 28 -13.89 -2.81 -7.10
C ALA A 28 -13.20 -1.86 -8.08
N LYS A 29 -12.11 -1.26 -7.63
CA LYS A 29 -11.27 -0.41 -8.46
C LYS A 29 -9.80 -0.63 -8.11
N THR A 30 -8.95 -0.64 -9.13
CA THR A 30 -7.50 -0.76 -8.97
C THR A 30 -6.83 0.40 -9.68
N PHE A 31 -5.91 1.07 -8.99
CA PHE A 31 -5.03 2.06 -9.58
C PHE A 31 -3.59 1.60 -9.41
N GLU A 32 -2.85 1.62 -10.51
CA GLU A 32 -1.46 1.21 -10.55
C GLU A 32 -0.55 2.39 -10.25
N TYR A 33 0.67 2.08 -9.81
CA TYR A 33 1.73 3.07 -9.61
C TYR A 33 3.08 2.48 -9.99
N PRO A 34 4.07 3.32 -10.31
CA PRO A 34 5.36 2.83 -10.79
C PRO A 34 6.17 2.14 -9.69
N LEU A 35 6.95 1.18 -10.12
CA LEU A 35 8.05 0.60 -9.35
C LEU A 35 9.35 1.18 -9.90
N TYR A 36 10.13 1.84 -9.04
CA TYR A 36 11.38 2.48 -9.43
C TYR A 36 12.54 1.52 -9.21
N GLN A 37 13.23 1.18 -10.28
CA GLN A 37 14.39 0.27 -10.29
C GLN A 37 15.55 0.98 -10.98
N GLU A 38 16.03 2.06 -10.39
CA GLU A 38 17.02 2.94 -11.02
C GLU A 38 18.41 2.34 -11.07
N GLN A 39 18.70 1.35 -10.22
CA GLN A 39 19.93 0.58 -10.25
C GLN A 39 19.60 -0.91 -10.13
N ASN A 40 20.54 -1.76 -10.56
CA ASN A 40 20.35 -3.20 -10.48
C ASN A 40 20.16 -3.64 -9.02
N GLY A 41 19.10 -4.40 -8.76
CA GLY A 41 18.75 -4.86 -7.42
C GLY A 41 18.00 -3.84 -6.56
N TRP A 42 17.81 -2.62 -7.04
CA TRP A 42 17.03 -1.61 -6.34
C TRP A 42 15.55 -1.73 -6.64
N ALA A 43 14.73 -1.52 -5.62
CA ALA A 43 13.28 -1.43 -5.77
C ALA A 43 12.72 -0.41 -4.76
N GLU A 44 12.15 0.65 -5.30
CA GLU A 44 11.61 1.76 -4.50
C GLU A 44 10.23 2.15 -4.99
N GLN A 45 9.43 2.69 -4.08
CA GLN A 45 8.13 3.28 -4.42
C GLN A 45 7.94 4.60 -3.67
N GLU A 46 7.11 5.45 -4.24
CA GLU A 46 6.74 6.73 -3.64
C GLU A 46 5.57 6.53 -2.68
N PRO A 47 5.72 6.76 -1.37
CA PRO A 47 4.62 6.57 -0.42
C PRO A 47 3.37 7.39 -0.73
N LEU A 48 3.53 8.58 -1.33
CA LEU A 48 2.38 9.37 -1.72
C LEU A 48 1.56 8.73 -2.84
N ASP A 49 2.18 7.89 -3.68
CA ASP A 49 1.45 7.12 -4.69
C ASP A 49 0.49 6.13 -4.01
N TRP A 50 0.91 5.52 -2.92
CA TRP A 50 0.05 4.61 -2.15
C TRP A 50 -1.16 5.35 -1.57
N TRP A 51 -0.91 6.51 -0.96
CA TRP A 51 -1.96 7.34 -0.39
C TRP A 51 -2.95 7.81 -1.45
N ASN A 52 -2.44 8.35 -2.55
CA ASN A 52 -3.28 8.85 -3.62
C ASN A 52 -4.09 7.74 -4.27
N ALA A 53 -3.49 6.58 -4.51
CA ALA A 53 -4.21 5.43 -5.08
C ALA A 53 -5.29 4.92 -4.13
N ALA A 54 -5.03 4.88 -2.82
CA ALA A 54 -6.04 4.51 -1.84
C ALA A 54 -7.21 5.50 -1.84
N ALA A 55 -6.91 6.79 -1.80
CA ALA A 55 -7.94 7.83 -1.81
C ALA A 55 -8.76 7.80 -3.11
N ASP A 56 -8.10 7.66 -4.25
CA ASP A 56 -8.76 7.66 -5.55
C ASP A 56 -9.61 6.41 -5.78
N THR A 57 -9.14 5.24 -5.34
CA THR A 57 -9.93 3.99 -5.46
C THR A 57 -11.14 4.00 -4.55
N ILE A 58 -11.01 4.52 -3.34
CA ILE A 58 -12.15 4.69 -2.41
C ILE A 58 -13.20 5.60 -3.06
N HIS A 59 -12.77 6.75 -3.58
CA HIS A 59 -13.66 7.69 -4.24
C HIS A 59 -14.37 7.05 -5.43
N ALA A 60 -13.63 6.29 -6.24
CA ALA A 60 -14.17 5.63 -7.42
C ALA A 60 -15.24 4.59 -7.07
N VAL A 61 -15.00 3.72 -6.08
CA VAL A 61 -15.98 2.70 -5.73
C VAL A 61 -17.25 3.30 -5.11
N ILE A 62 -17.13 4.38 -4.35
CA ILE A 62 -18.28 5.09 -3.79
C ILE A 62 -19.10 5.75 -4.91
N THR A 63 -18.44 6.42 -5.83
CA THR A 63 -19.08 7.11 -6.94
C THR A 63 -19.77 6.13 -7.90
N GLU A 64 -19.08 5.07 -8.30
CA GLU A 64 -19.60 4.08 -9.23
C GLU A 64 -20.76 3.27 -8.66
N SER A 65 -20.72 2.96 -7.38
CA SER A 65 -21.79 2.21 -6.71
C SER A 65 -23.00 3.05 -6.33
N ASN A 66 -22.82 4.38 -6.33
CA ASN A 66 -23.84 5.34 -5.90
C ASN A 66 -24.32 5.11 -4.44
N VAL A 67 -23.44 4.57 -3.60
CA VAL A 67 -23.71 4.32 -2.18
C VAL A 67 -23.48 5.62 -1.40
N ASP A 68 -24.30 5.86 -0.38
CA ASP A 68 -24.09 6.97 0.54
C ASP A 68 -22.87 6.64 1.43
N ASN A 69 -21.90 7.54 1.50
CA ASN A 69 -20.69 7.33 2.31
C ASN A 69 -21.00 7.16 3.80
N LYS A 70 -22.13 7.65 4.28
CA LYS A 70 -22.58 7.47 5.66
C LYS A 70 -22.95 6.02 5.97
N ASP A 71 -23.25 5.23 4.95
CA ASP A 71 -23.58 3.82 5.10
C ASP A 71 -22.35 2.91 5.13
N ILE A 72 -21.16 3.46 4.88
CA ILE A 72 -19.89 2.73 5.00
C ILE A 72 -19.48 2.75 6.46
N LYS A 73 -19.50 1.60 7.12
CA LYS A 73 -19.34 1.48 8.57
C LYS A 73 -17.96 1.09 9.02
N GLY A 74 -17.11 0.65 8.11
CA GLY A 74 -15.75 0.28 8.45
C GLY A 74 -14.91 0.01 7.23
N LEU A 75 -13.60 -0.03 7.45
CA LEU A 75 -12.66 -0.42 6.42
C LEU A 75 -11.56 -1.28 7.02
N GLY A 76 -11.03 -2.19 6.21
CA GLY A 76 -9.87 -2.99 6.53
C GLY A 76 -8.78 -2.74 5.50
N ILE A 77 -7.55 -2.78 5.94
CA ILE A 77 -6.39 -2.53 5.08
C ILE A 77 -5.48 -3.73 5.11
N SER A 78 -5.05 -4.17 3.94
CA SER A 78 -3.97 -5.11 3.73
C SER A 78 -2.95 -4.48 2.80
N GLY A 79 -1.73 -4.97 2.78
CA GLY A 79 -0.74 -4.40 1.89
C GLY A 79 0.61 -5.08 1.99
N GLN A 80 1.54 -4.60 1.16
CA GLN A 80 2.93 -5.04 1.24
C GLN A 80 3.56 -4.60 2.57
N MET A 81 4.52 -5.38 3.03
CA MET A 81 5.18 -5.19 4.32
C MET A 81 6.66 -4.87 4.15
N HIS A 82 7.31 -4.54 5.25
CA HIS A 82 8.76 -4.37 5.36
C HIS A 82 9.33 -3.19 4.58
N GLY A 83 8.49 -2.30 4.07
CA GLY A 83 8.93 -1.04 3.49
C GLY A 83 9.13 0.02 4.56
N LEU A 84 10.22 0.78 4.46
CA LEU A 84 10.50 1.86 5.38
C LEU A 84 9.98 3.18 4.81
N VAL A 85 9.05 3.81 5.50
CA VAL A 85 8.56 5.14 5.16
C VAL A 85 9.15 6.14 6.17
N MET A 86 9.97 7.04 5.69
CA MET A 86 10.63 8.04 6.53
C MET A 86 9.94 9.39 6.37
N LEU A 87 9.58 9.98 7.49
CA LEU A 87 8.89 11.27 7.53
C LEU A 87 9.72 12.29 8.32
N ASP A 88 9.56 13.57 8.00
CA ASP A 88 10.09 14.63 8.83
C ASP A 88 9.12 14.92 10.01
N LYS A 89 9.47 15.91 10.83
CA LYS A 89 8.65 16.27 12.00
C LYS A 89 7.26 16.79 11.62
N ASP A 90 7.08 17.24 10.40
CA ASP A 90 5.81 17.79 9.91
C ASP A 90 4.99 16.77 9.11
N GLY A 91 5.48 15.52 9.05
CA GLY A 91 4.80 14.43 8.35
C GLY A 91 5.07 14.35 6.85
N ASN A 92 6.05 15.09 6.35
CA ASN A 92 6.42 15.04 4.93
C ASN A 92 7.33 13.84 4.64
N VAL A 93 7.10 13.17 3.52
CA VAL A 93 7.92 12.05 3.08
C VAL A 93 9.31 12.56 2.68
N LEU A 94 10.36 11.99 3.28
CA LEU A 94 11.73 12.40 3.04
C LEU A 94 12.31 11.83 1.76
N ARG A 95 11.90 10.62 1.37
CA ARG A 95 12.38 9.96 0.16
C ARG A 95 11.47 8.80 -0.21
N ARG A 96 11.69 8.21 -1.38
CA ARG A 96 11.01 6.96 -1.76
C ARG A 96 11.27 5.87 -0.74
N SER A 97 10.29 5.02 -0.53
CA SER A 97 10.43 3.85 0.34
C SER A 97 11.21 2.75 -0.38
N ILE A 98 12.21 2.21 0.28
CA ILE A 98 12.88 0.98 -0.15
C ILE A 98 11.94 -0.16 0.23
N ILE A 99 11.48 -0.94 -0.75
CA ILE A 99 10.45 -1.96 -0.52
C ILE A 99 11.03 -3.37 -0.44
N TRP A 100 10.19 -4.33 -0.10
CA TRP A 100 10.57 -5.70 0.28
C TRP A 100 11.41 -6.46 -0.74
N CYS A 101 11.28 -6.17 -2.05
CA CYS A 101 12.01 -6.86 -3.10
C CYS A 101 13.36 -6.20 -3.46
N ASP A 102 13.72 -5.12 -2.76
CA ASP A 102 15.02 -4.46 -2.94
C ASP A 102 16.14 -5.34 -2.35
N GLN A 103 17.26 -5.40 -3.03
CA GLN A 103 18.39 -6.26 -2.66
C GLN A 103 19.68 -5.51 -2.34
N ARG A 104 19.63 -4.18 -2.20
CA ARG A 104 20.83 -3.35 -1.99
C ARG A 104 21.56 -3.59 -0.67
N THR A 105 20.88 -4.19 0.33
CA THR A 105 21.44 -4.37 1.67
C THR A 105 22.01 -5.77 1.90
N ALA A 106 22.31 -6.52 0.85
CA ALA A 106 22.85 -7.88 0.97
C ALA A 106 24.16 -7.91 1.77
N LYS A 107 25.06 -6.95 1.53
CA LYS A 107 26.33 -6.84 2.24
C LYS A 107 26.13 -6.56 3.73
N GLU A 108 25.21 -5.65 4.07
CA GLU A 108 24.89 -5.32 5.45
C GLU A 108 24.27 -6.51 6.18
N CYS A 109 23.44 -7.30 5.49
CA CYS A 109 22.88 -8.54 6.04
C CYS A 109 24.00 -9.54 6.36
N GLU A 110 24.98 -9.70 5.48
CA GLU A 110 26.13 -10.56 5.71
C GLU A 110 26.94 -10.11 6.93
N GLU A 111 27.21 -8.81 7.07
CA GLU A 111 27.91 -8.26 8.22
C GLU A 111 27.19 -8.49 9.54
N ILE A 112 25.88 -8.25 9.56
CA ILE A 112 25.05 -8.45 10.75
C ILE A 112 25.04 -9.93 11.13
N THR A 113 24.84 -10.81 10.15
CA THR A 113 24.84 -12.26 10.37
C THR A 113 26.17 -12.75 10.95
N ALA A 114 27.28 -12.22 10.44
CA ALA A 114 28.61 -12.58 10.94
C ALA A 114 28.85 -12.16 12.37
N ARG A 115 28.22 -11.04 12.82
CA ARG A 115 28.42 -10.50 14.17
C ARG A 115 27.46 -11.08 15.20
N VAL A 116 26.21 -11.37 14.83
CA VAL A 116 25.16 -11.76 15.81
C VAL A 116 24.56 -13.13 15.53
N GLY A 117 24.88 -13.78 14.42
CA GLY A 117 24.34 -15.06 14.02
C GLY A 117 23.09 -14.95 13.15
N ALA A 118 22.68 -16.08 12.60
CA ALA A 118 21.58 -16.14 11.61
C ALA A 118 20.18 -16.30 12.24
N GLU A 119 20.07 -16.48 13.58
CA GLU A 119 18.83 -16.67 14.31
C GLU A 119 18.54 -15.51 15.26
#